data_fa49e5418cddebef64e7fa01ac1d1ddb
#
_entry.id   fa49e5418cddebef64e7fa01ac1d1ddb
#
_cell.length_a   1.000
_cell.length_b   1.000
_cell.length_c   1.000
_cell.angle_alpha   90.00
_cell.angle_beta   90.00
_cell.angle_gamma   90.00
#
_symmetry.space_group_name_H-M   'P 1'
#
loop_
_entity.id
_entity.type
_entity.pdbx_description
1 polymer ?
#
loop_
_entity_poly.entity_id
_entity_poly.type
_entity_poly.pdbx_seq_one_letter_code
_entity_poly.pdbx_strand_id
1 'polypeptide(L)'
;VKALANYLKLSALLLCASVISGSSNKQNSIGFWQVLHAKANVIDSYWQFPRYFANHILQLPTTALATLARNKIAYAQYGYGLSLLSNNQTETAKLFWQASLDKITRAQQKKLADSLFSQQRWQDLALLKNQNKLPKGDTFYHLQLQQQAPIETLSASFMDKLGFLLANEQVEIQKQCTFNVLMLSDHRDGLYRLNQFRNAYFQNPEPSLNTFCFSKPVYVGNAISCNSTESSRAVCNWQQSSLKKRLPTGFDFAVMMPKQGTASVKNGLMHINSQASYAVFLHELMHFNGFEDEYALPAKKQAWLCQLDGFVAPNLFIAKKSDAPKGWHKSQSCQQGGTAYKPSAQWSIMQYQQLGLSAQYRVLWQTHIALNADLFVRF
;
A
#
# COMPACT_ATOMS: atom_id res chain seq x y z
N VAL A 1 46.01 55.51 44.83
CA VAL A 1 46.55 54.15 44.78
C VAL A 1 45.42 53.11 44.95
N LYS A 2 44.48 53.24 45.90
CA LYS A 2 43.34 52.26 46.08
C LYS A 2 42.38 52.18 44.89
N ALA A 3 42.09 53.28 44.18
CA ALA A 3 41.25 53.29 43.02
C ALA A 3 41.83 52.55 41.82
N LEU A 4 43.12 52.66 41.60
CA LEU A 4 43.84 51.95 40.50
C LEU A 4 43.86 50.43 40.69
N ALA A 5 43.99 49.96 41.94
CA ALA A 5 43.98 48.53 42.27
C ALA A 5 42.59 47.90 42.06
N ASN A 6 41.51 48.64 42.27
CA ASN A 6 40.14 48.17 41.99
C ASN A 6 39.85 48.13 40.49
N TYR A 7 40.36 49.04 39.69
CA TYR A 7 40.22 49.01 38.22
C TYR A 7 40.97 47.83 37.60
N LEU A 8 42.18 47.51 38.10
CA LEU A 8 42.96 46.36 37.67
C LEU A 8 42.27 45.00 38.02
N LYS A 9 41.61 44.93 39.18
CA LYS A 9 40.85 43.72 39.56
C LYS A 9 39.58 43.59 38.74
N LEU A 10 38.90 44.68 38.41
CA LEU A 10 37.71 44.62 37.58
C LEU A 10 38.01 44.27 36.13
N SER A 11 39.12 44.78 35.56
CA SER A 11 39.57 44.42 34.21
C SER A 11 40.09 42.98 34.11
N ALA A 12 40.71 42.46 35.15
CA ALA A 12 41.13 41.06 35.21
C ALA A 12 39.92 40.09 35.29
N LEU A 13 38.88 40.47 36.08
CA LEU A 13 37.63 39.70 36.15
C LEU A 13 36.86 39.72 34.82
N LEU A 14 36.80 40.85 34.11
CA LEU A 14 36.21 40.99 32.80
C LEU A 14 36.96 40.18 31.72
N LEU A 15 38.29 40.17 31.78
CA LEU A 15 39.10 39.33 30.89
C LEU A 15 38.90 37.83 31.16
N CYS A 16 38.81 37.41 32.42
CA CYS A 16 38.50 36.03 32.76
C CYS A 16 37.10 35.61 32.32
N ALA A 17 36.09 36.52 32.49
CA ALA A 17 34.72 36.28 32.02
C ALA A 17 34.64 36.15 30.47
N SER A 18 35.38 36.98 29.75
CA SER A 18 35.44 36.91 28.28
C SER A 18 36.14 35.66 27.75
N VAL A 19 37.12 35.10 28.49
CA VAL A 19 37.78 33.84 28.14
C VAL A 19 36.88 32.64 28.43
N ILE A 20 36.02 32.70 29.46
CA ILE A 20 35.08 31.62 29.79
C ILE A 20 33.86 31.63 28.86
N SER A 21 33.41 32.76 28.36
CA SER A 21 32.29 32.86 27.43
C SER A 21 32.64 32.48 25.96
N GLY A 22 33.92 32.36 25.66
CA GLY A 22 34.40 32.02 24.28
C GLY A 22 34.49 30.56 23.94
N SER A 23 34.22 29.63 24.88
CA SER A 23 34.51 28.19 24.65
C SER A 23 33.33 27.28 24.28
N SER A 24 32.17 27.81 23.96
CA SER A 24 31.01 27.00 23.60
C SER A 24 30.41 27.32 22.23
N ASN A 25 31.21 27.59 21.24
CA ASN A 25 30.70 27.81 19.88
C ASN A 25 30.42 26.48 19.17
N LYS A 26 29.15 26.20 18.84
CA LYS A 26 28.71 25.03 18.08
C LYS A 26 29.49 24.83 16.75
N GLN A 27 30.03 25.88 16.18
CA GLN A 27 30.87 25.84 14.97
C GLN A 27 32.21 25.13 15.18
N ASN A 28 32.75 25.13 16.38
CA ASN A 28 34.04 24.46 16.68
C ASN A 28 33.89 22.92 16.79
N SER A 29 32.67 22.40 16.98
CA SER A 29 32.44 20.95 17.09
C SER A 29 32.70 20.20 15.77
N ILE A 30 32.30 20.78 14.63
CA ILE A 30 32.49 20.14 13.30
C ILE A 30 33.98 20.17 12.92
N GLY A 31 34.65 21.28 13.16
CA GLY A 31 36.08 21.39 12.97
C GLY A 31 36.87 20.44 13.87
N PHE A 32 36.45 20.26 15.12
CA PHE A 32 37.03 19.30 16.05
C PHE A 32 36.97 17.86 15.52
N TRP A 33 35.82 17.42 15.01
CA TRP A 33 35.69 16.09 14.44
C TRP A 33 36.54 15.87 13.19
N GLN A 34 36.64 16.87 12.32
CA GLN A 34 37.53 16.81 11.15
C GLN A 34 38.98 16.71 11.53
N VAL A 35 39.44 17.49 12.51
CA VAL A 35 40.80 17.46 13.01
C VAL A 35 41.12 16.14 13.72
N LEU A 36 40.19 15.65 14.53
CA LEU A 36 40.31 14.37 15.24
C LEU A 36 40.44 13.20 14.26
N HIS A 37 39.62 13.21 13.20
CA HIS A 37 39.63 12.17 12.15
C HIS A 37 40.94 12.19 11.36
N ALA A 38 41.54 13.35 11.16
CA ALA A 38 42.79 13.50 10.39
C ALA A 38 44.06 13.16 11.18
N LYS A 39 44.03 13.27 12.51
CA LYS A 39 45.26 13.26 13.35
C LYS A 39 45.26 12.27 14.52
N ALA A 40 44.13 11.73 14.93
CA ALA A 40 44.04 10.91 16.13
C ALA A 40 43.35 9.56 15.87
N ASN A 41 43.70 8.60 16.72
CA ASN A 41 42.96 7.36 16.81
C ASN A 41 41.54 7.65 17.35
N VAL A 42 40.54 7.50 16.50
CA VAL A 42 39.12 7.76 16.81
C VAL A 42 38.65 6.95 18.03
N ILE A 43 39.22 5.76 18.22
CA ILE A 43 38.89 4.86 19.33
C ILE A 43 39.41 5.43 20.67
N ASP A 44 40.63 5.88 20.72
CA ASP A 44 41.21 6.46 21.93
C ASP A 44 40.46 7.72 22.33
N SER A 45 40.11 8.55 21.35
CA SER A 45 39.28 9.75 21.56
C SER A 45 37.89 9.42 22.11
N TYR A 46 37.27 8.35 21.63
CA TYR A 46 36.00 7.88 22.15
C TYR A 46 36.13 7.50 23.64
N TRP A 47 37.15 6.77 24.02
CA TRP A 47 37.31 6.35 25.41
C TRP A 47 37.63 7.51 26.36
N GLN A 48 38.23 8.57 25.84
CA GLN A 48 38.47 9.79 26.61
C GLN A 48 37.17 10.61 26.81
N PHE A 49 36.27 10.64 25.81
CA PHE A 49 35.07 11.48 25.81
C PHE A 49 33.79 10.72 25.43
N PRO A 50 33.45 9.59 26.06
CA PRO A 50 32.38 8.70 25.59
C PRO A 50 31.00 9.36 25.58
N ARG A 51 30.68 10.19 26.54
CA ARG A 51 29.39 10.92 26.61
C ARG A 51 29.25 11.94 25.48
N TYR A 52 30.34 12.63 25.14
CA TYR A 52 30.30 13.60 24.04
C TYR A 52 30.05 12.89 22.70
N PHE A 53 30.76 11.79 22.46
CA PHE A 53 30.51 10.96 21.26
C PHE A 53 29.09 10.42 21.20
N ALA A 54 28.56 9.92 22.29
CA ALA A 54 27.17 9.40 22.34
C ALA A 54 26.15 10.48 21.98
N ASN A 55 26.32 11.71 22.46
CA ASN A 55 25.42 12.82 22.19
C ASN A 55 25.51 13.34 20.74
N HIS A 56 26.62 13.17 20.07
CA HIS A 56 26.88 13.68 18.71
C HIS A 56 27.03 12.57 17.66
N ILE A 57 26.64 11.36 17.99
CA ILE A 57 26.91 10.16 17.17
C ILE A 57 26.43 10.28 15.72
N LEU A 58 25.26 10.90 15.50
CA LEU A 58 24.69 11.08 14.16
C LEU A 58 25.32 12.24 13.35
N GLN A 59 26.23 13.00 13.97
CA GLN A 59 26.97 14.11 13.35
C GLN A 59 28.38 13.70 12.96
N LEU A 60 28.82 12.48 13.37
CA LEU A 60 30.14 11.98 13.04
C LEU A 60 30.28 11.68 11.55
N PRO A 61 31.46 11.91 10.96
CA PRO A 61 31.77 11.42 9.62
C PRO A 61 31.56 9.90 9.52
N THR A 62 31.05 9.42 8.39
CA THR A 62 30.76 7.99 8.16
C THR A 62 31.98 7.09 8.41
N THR A 63 33.17 7.54 8.09
CA THR A 63 34.41 6.83 8.34
C THR A 63 34.70 6.66 9.84
N ALA A 64 34.45 7.68 10.65
CA ALA A 64 34.57 7.61 12.10
C ALA A 64 33.53 6.67 12.70
N LEU A 65 32.28 6.79 12.25
CA LEU A 65 31.18 5.86 12.61
C LEU A 65 31.54 4.41 12.29
N ALA A 66 32.06 4.15 11.07
CA ALA A 66 32.45 2.81 10.64
C ALA A 66 33.55 2.23 11.54
N THR A 67 34.55 3.04 11.89
CA THR A 67 35.65 2.62 12.77
C THR A 67 35.17 2.27 14.16
N LEU A 68 34.36 3.13 14.77
CA LEU A 68 33.77 2.89 16.09
C LEU A 68 32.77 1.70 16.08
N ALA A 69 31.97 1.56 15.02
CA ALA A 69 31.03 0.47 14.87
C ALA A 69 31.70 -0.91 14.77
N ARG A 70 32.80 -1.01 14.01
CA ARG A 70 33.63 -2.23 13.93
C ARG A 70 34.24 -2.60 15.28
N ASN A 71 34.53 -1.60 16.13
CA ASN A 71 34.98 -1.79 17.50
C ASN A 71 33.81 -2.01 18.50
N LYS A 72 32.64 -2.41 18.01
CA LYS A 72 31.46 -2.83 18.80
C LYS A 72 30.90 -1.74 19.73
N ILE A 73 31.11 -0.47 19.41
CA ILE A 73 30.49 0.65 20.13
C ILE A 73 29.05 0.78 19.68
N ALA A 74 28.09 0.47 20.55
CA ALA A 74 26.68 0.30 20.21
C ALA A 74 26.06 1.55 19.58
N TYR A 75 26.33 2.75 20.10
CA TYR A 75 25.80 3.99 19.51
C TYR A 75 26.37 4.25 18.11
N ALA A 76 27.65 3.90 17.88
CA ALA A 76 28.25 4.00 16.56
C ALA A 76 27.70 2.93 15.60
N GLN A 77 27.46 1.70 16.08
CA GLN A 77 26.77 0.67 15.30
C GLN A 77 25.40 1.14 14.84
N TYR A 78 24.61 1.74 15.73
CA TYR A 78 23.34 2.35 15.37
C TYR A 78 23.50 3.46 14.31
N GLY A 79 24.37 4.43 14.56
CA GLY A 79 24.60 5.56 13.64
C GLY A 79 25.10 5.12 12.27
N TYR A 80 26.06 4.17 12.25
CA TYR A 80 26.58 3.61 11.01
C TYR A 80 25.52 2.77 10.27
N GLY A 81 24.73 1.99 11.00
CA GLY A 81 23.59 1.26 10.44
C GLY A 81 22.58 2.19 9.75
N LEU A 82 22.23 3.33 10.36
CA LEU A 82 21.36 4.33 9.72
C LEU A 82 22.01 4.96 8.47
N SER A 83 23.31 5.27 8.51
CA SER A 83 24.04 5.79 7.36
C SER A 83 24.08 4.79 6.19
N LEU A 84 24.26 3.52 6.48
CA LEU A 84 24.22 2.46 5.47
C LEU A 84 22.81 2.29 4.88
N LEU A 85 21.75 2.37 5.71
CA LEU A 85 20.36 2.37 5.24
C LEU A 85 20.11 3.53 4.28
N SER A 86 20.53 4.75 4.62
CA SER A 86 20.35 5.92 3.75
C SER A 86 21.06 5.79 2.39
N ASN A 87 22.11 4.96 2.32
CA ASN A 87 22.85 4.63 1.11
C ASN A 87 22.38 3.32 0.44
N ASN A 88 21.21 2.80 0.81
CA ASN A 88 20.61 1.55 0.28
C ASN A 88 21.46 0.29 0.50
N GLN A 89 22.43 0.32 1.43
CA GLN A 89 23.25 -0.84 1.80
C GLN A 89 22.60 -1.64 2.92
N THR A 90 21.39 -2.12 2.65
CA THR A 90 20.45 -2.63 3.65
C THR A 90 20.93 -3.86 4.39
N GLU A 91 21.54 -4.83 3.71
CA GLU A 91 22.02 -6.07 4.35
C GLU A 91 23.22 -5.81 5.25
N THR A 92 24.15 -4.97 4.80
CA THR A 92 25.28 -4.55 5.65
C THR A 92 24.79 -3.73 6.84
N ALA A 93 23.85 -2.81 6.62
CA ALA A 93 23.24 -2.00 7.68
C ALA A 93 22.63 -2.88 8.78
N LYS A 94 21.99 -3.98 8.40
CA LYS A 94 21.34 -4.92 9.31
C LYS A 94 22.29 -5.48 10.35
N LEU A 95 23.50 -5.86 9.97
CA LEU A 95 24.51 -6.36 10.90
C LEU A 95 24.82 -5.37 12.03
N PHE A 96 24.84 -4.08 11.71
CA PHE A 96 25.19 -3.04 12.67
C PHE A 96 24.01 -2.62 13.54
N TRP A 97 22.83 -2.33 12.94
CA TRP A 97 21.72 -1.88 13.74
C TRP A 97 21.17 -3.01 14.66
N GLN A 98 21.20 -4.28 14.22
CA GLN A 98 20.83 -5.40 15.09
C GLN A 98 21.74 -5.50 16.33
N ALA A 99 23.05 -5.38 16.14
CA ALA A 99 24.01 -5.45 17.25
C ALA A 99 23.83 -4.32 18.28
N SER A 100 23.18 -3.23 17.91
CA SER A 100 22.95 -2.07 18.78
C SER A 100 21.59 -2.08 19.51
N LEU A 101 20.63 -2.91 19.11
CA LEU A 101 19.21 -2.82 19.51
C LEU A 101 18.97 -2.78 21.02
N ASP A 102 19.74 -3.51 21.81
CA ASP A 102 19.56 -3.55 23.27
C ASP A 102 20.14 -2.33 23.99
N LYS A 103 20.93 -1.53 23.30
CA LYS A 103 21.66 -0.37 23.88
C LYS A 103 21.09 0.97 23.42
N ILE A 104 20.22 0.98 22.41
CA ILE A 104 19.63 2.22 21.88
C ILE A 104 18.33 2.58 22.60
N THR A 105 18.06 3.87 22.68
CA THR A 105 16.85 4.42 23.32
C THR A 105 15.58 4.17 22.49
N ARG A 106 14.42 4.31 23.12
CA ARG A 106 13.12 4.20 22.45
C ARG A 106 12.97 5.19 21.27
N ALA A 107 13.50 6.41 21.40
CA ALA A 107 13.53 7.41 20.33
C ALA A 107 14.39 6.96 19.14
N GLN A 108 15.54 6.34 19.43
CA GLN A 108 16.42 5.78 18.39
C GLN A 108 15.80 4.55 17.72
N GLN A 109 15.11 3.68 18.47
CA GLN A 109 14.33 2.56 17.90
C GLN A 109 13.25 3.07 16.95
N LYS A 110 12.54 4.17 17.33
CA LYS A 110 11.55 4.79 16.45
C LYS A 110 12.19 5.29 15.16
N LYS A 111 13.31 6.02 15.24
CA LYS A 111 14.01 6.55 14.06
C LYS A 111 14.50 5.42 13.14
N LEU A 112 14.99 4.31 13.69
CA LEU A 112 15.34 3.11 12.92
C LEU A 112 14.11 2.52 12.23
N ALA A 113 13.01 2.35 12.95
CA ALA A 113 11.77 1.82 12.40
C ALA A 113 11.23 2.71 11.27
N ASP A 114 11.23 4.03 11.43
CA ASP A 114 10.81 4.97 10.40
C ASP A 114 11.71 4.91 9.15
N SER A 115 13.02 4.72 9.34
CA SER A 115 13.98 4.51 8.23
C SER A 115 13.74 3.20 7.50
N LEU A 116 13.49 2.11 8.21
CA LEU A 116 13.14 0.81 7.61
C LEU A 116 11.79 0.86 6.90
N PHE A 117 10.81 1.58 7.45
CA PHE A 117 9.51 1.79 6.85
C PHE A 117 9.59 2.56 5.52
N SER A 118 10.36 3.65 5.47
CA SER A 118 10.54 4.44 4.24
C SER A 118 11.14 3.61 3.09
N GLN A 119 11.89 2.56 3.41
CA GLN A 119 12.48 1.62 2.45
C GLN A 119 11.65 0.34 2.27
N GLN A 120 10.44 0.28 2.84
CA GLN A 120 9.54 -0.88 2.78
C GLN A 120 10.17 -2.20 3.29
N ARG A 121 11.08 -2.11 4.25
CA ARG A 121 11.78 -3.27 4.84
C ARG A 121 10.89 -4.00 5.85
N TRP A 122 9.78 -4.57 5.36
CA TRP A 122 8.75 -5.22 6.18
C TRP A 122 9.27 -6.36 7.04
N GLN A 123 10.21 -7.16 6.53
CA GLN A 123 10.82 -8.27 7.27
C GLN A 123 11.65 -7.77 8.47
N ASP A 124 12.39 -6.68 8.29
CA ASP A 124 13.20 -6.08 9.34
C ASP A 124 12.32 -5.39 10.40
N LEU A 125 11.23 -4.75 9.98
CA LEU A 125 10.21 -4.24 10.91
C LEU A 125 9.54 -5.37 11.71
N ALA A 126 9.24 -6.51 11.05
CA ALA A 126 8.71 -7.70 11.74
C ALA A 126 9.70 -8.24 12.77
N LEU A 127 11.00 -8.24 12.46
CA LEU A 127 12.06 -8.61 13.40
C LEU A 127 12.06 -7.70 14.63
N LEU A 128 11.99 -6.36 14.42
CA LEU A 128 11.91 -5.41 15.53
C LEU A 128 10.67 -5.65 16.40
N LYS A 129 9.52 -5.92 15.77
CA LYS A 129 8.27 -6.25 16.48
C LYS A 129 8.41 -7.50 17.34
N ASN A 130 8.95 -8.58 16.77
CA ASN A 130 9.13 -9.87 17.48
C ASN A 130 10.08 -9.76 18.67
N GLN A 131 11.04 -8.84 18.61
CA GLN A 131 11.97 -8.54 19.70
C GLN A 131 11.44 -7.48 20.69
N ASN A 132 10.18 -7.03 20.56
CA ASN A 132 9.61 -5.93 21.34
C ASN A 132 10.39 -4.61 21.24
N LYS A 133 11.08 -4.39 20.13
CA LYS A 133 11.88 -3.17 19.84
C LYS A 133 11.18 -2.22 18.86
N LEU A 134 10.03 -2.61 18.29
CA LEU A 134 9.22 -1.71 17.47
C LEU A 134 8.28 -0.88 18.35
N PRO A 135 8.46 0.45 18.45
CA PRO A 135 7.56 1.31 19.21
C PRO A 135 6.15 1.33 18.62
N LYS A 136 5.12 1.37 19.48
CA LYS A 136 3.74 1.62 19.02
C LYS A 136 3.65 3.01 18.37
N GLY A 137 2.99 3.09 17.24
CA GLY A 137 2.82 4.29 16.41
C GLY A 137 2.47 3.95 14.96
N ASP A 138 2.51 4.91 14.06
CA ASP A 138 2.09 4.74 12.67
C ASP A 138 2.83 3.58 11.97
N THR A 139 4.16 3.51 12.10
CA THR A 139 4.98 2.41 11.53
C THR A 139 4.55 1.03 12.04
N PHE A 140 4.21 0.92 13.33
CA PHE A 140 3.70 -0.32 13.92
C PHE A 140 2.37 -0.73 13.28
N TYR A 141 1.41 0.21 13.13
CA TYR A 141 0.11 -0.09 12.53
C TYR A 141 0.22 -0.38 11.04
N HIS A 142 1.10 0.29 10.30
CA HIS A 142 1.38 -0.06 8.91
C HIS A 142 1.92 -1.50 8.77
N LEU A 143 2.79 -1.93 9.69
CA LEU A 143 3.26 -3.32 9.70
C LEU A 143 2.12 -4.29 10.01
N GLN A 144 1.21 -3.95 10.94
CA GLN A 144 0.04 -4.75 11.24
C GLN A 144 -0.84 -4.95 10.01
N LEU A 145 -1.13 -3.87 9.26
CA LEU A 145 -1.87 -3.95 8.00
C LEU A 145 -1.16 -4.86 6.98
N GLN A 146 0.17 -4.72 6.84
CA GLN A 146 0.97 -5.52 5.90
C GLN A 146 1.00 -7.02 6.27
N GLN A 147 0.90 -7.32 7.56
CA GLN A 147 0.86 -8.69 8.12
C GLN A 147 -0.55 -9.29 8.18
N GLN A 148 -1.57 -8.60 7.66
CA GLN A 148 -2.97 -9.06 7.72
C GLN A 148 -3.43 -9.34 9.17
N ALA A 149 -3.02 -8.47 10.10
CA ALA A 149 -3.33 -8.63 11.51
C ALA A 149 -4.84 -8.54 11.79
N PRO A 150 -5.34 -9.13 12.89
CA PRO A 150 -6.74 -9.02 13.29
C PRO A 150 -7.19 -7.56 13.41
N ILE A 151 -8.45 -7.29 13.05
CA ILE A 151 -9.05 -5.95 13.06
C ILE A 151 -8.90 -5.27 14.43
N GLU A 152 -9.06 -6.04 15.50
CA GLU A 152 -9.00 -5.60 16.89
C GLU A 152 -7.61 -5.05 17.30
N THR A 153 -6.59 -5.36 16.54
CA THR A 153 -5.21 -4.88 16.82
C THR A 153 -4.92 -3.50 16.24
N LEU A 154 -5.82 -2.97 15.40
CA LEU A 154 -5.67 -1.69 14.74
C LEU A 154 -6.44 -0.59 15.49
N SER A 155 -5.94 0.63 15.35
CA SER A 155 -6.60 1.83 15.88
C SER A 155 -7.54 2.42 14.83
N ALA A 156 -8.82 2.64 15.18
CA ALA A 156 -9.78 3.32 14.31
C ALA A 156 -9.29 4.73 13.92
N SER A 157 -8.71 5.49 14.86
CA SER A 157 -8.16 6.81 14.56
C SER A 157 -6.97 6.78 13.59
N PHE A 158 -6.16 5.72 13.62
CA PHE A 158 -5.11 5.53 12.64
C PHE A 158 -5.68 5.21 11.24
N MET A 159 -6.71 4.37 11.17
CA MET A 159 -7.38 4.03 9.90
C MET A 159 -8.07 5.25 9.29
N ASP A 160 -8.79 6.03 10.10
CA ASP A 160 -9.43 7.26 9.62
C ASP A 160 -8.42 8.30 9.11
N LYS A 161 -7.28 8.47 9.78
CA LYS A 161 -6.16 9.31 9.30
C LYS A 161 -5.67 8.89 7.92
N LEU A 162 -5.74 7.61 7.58
CA LEU A 162 -5.39 7.07 6.25
C LEU A 162 -6.55 7.15 5.24
N GLY A 163 -7.75 7.53 5.68
CA GLY A 163 -8.96 7.54 4.86
C GLY A 163 -9.57 6.14 4.64
N PHE A 164 -9.29 5.18 5.52
CA PHE A 164 -9.78 3.81 5.48
C PHE A 164 -10.72 3.53 6.65
N LEU A 165 -11.49 2.44 6.56
CA LEU A 165 -12.40 1.98 7.59
C LEU A 165 -12.01 0.59 8.10
N LEU A 166 -12.45 0.25 9.30
CA LEU A 166 -12.45 -1.12 9.80
C LEU A 166 -13.79 -1.80 9.49
N ALA A 167 -13.81 -3.11 9.32
CA ALA A 167 -15.01 -3.85 8.93
C ALA A 167 -16.16 -3.80 9.95
N ASN A 168 -15.92 -3.33 11.17
CA ASN A 168 -16.94 -3.12 12.19
C ASN A 168 -17.47 -1.68 12.25
N GLU A 169 -17.03 -0.81 11.34
CA GLU A 169 -17.50 0.57 11.27
C GLU A 169 -18.67 0.70 10.28
N GLN A 170 -19.51 1.70 10.50
CA GLN A 170 -20.62 1.99 9.59
C GLN A 170 -20.11 2.55 8.27
N VAL A 171 -20.65 2.05 7.17
CA VAL A 171 -20.35 2.52 5.82
C VAL A 171 -21.62 3.10 5.21
N GLU A 172 -21.51 4.32 4.71
CA GLU A 172 -22.64 5.08 4.20
C GLU A 172 -23.03 4.61 2.79
N ILE A 173 -24.33 4.37 2.57
CA ILE A 173 -24.93 4.08 1.26
C ILE A 173 -25.29 5.39 0.58
N GLN A 174 -24.88 5.54 -0.66
CA GLN A 174 -25.13 6.74 -1.46
C GLN A 174 -26.37 6.58 -2.34
N LYS A 175 -27.50 7.19 -1.93
CA LYS A 175 -28.82 7.04 -2.58
C LYS A 175 -28.87 7.57 -4.02
N GLN A 176 -27.97 8.47 -4.40
CA GLN A 176 -27.91 9.03 -5.76
C GLN A 176 -27.27 8.10 -6.79
N CYS A 177 -26.66 7.00 -6.37
CA CYS A 177 -26.01 6.06 -7.28
C CYS A 177 -26.90 4.89 -7.63
N THR A 178 -26.80 4.43 -8.88
CA THR A 178 -27.48 3.21 -9.33
C THR A 178 -26.99 1.99 -8.57
N PHE A 179 -25.68 1.91 -8.31
CA PHE A 179 -25.05 0.81 -7.58
C PHE A 179 -24.09 1.31 -6.51
N ASN A 180 -24.20 0.74 -5.33
CA ASN A 180 -23.23 0.93 -4.25
C ASN A 180 -22.29 -0.27 -4.17
N VAL A 181 -20.98 -0.01 -4.17
CA VAL A 181 -19.94 -1.01 -4.22
C VAL A 181 -19.10 -0.96 -2.94
N LEU A 182 -19.07 -2.06 -2.19
CA LEU A 182 -18.26 -2.20 -0.99
C LEU A 182 -16.82 -2.60 -1.37
N MET A 183 -15.83 -1.81 -0.96
CA MET A 183 -14.41 -2.06 -1.26
C MET A 183 -13.68 -2.67 -0.06
N LEU A 184 -13.19 -3.89 -0.18
CA LEU A 184 -12.61 -4.68 0.91
C LEU A 184 -11.18 -5.08 0.59
N SER A 185 -10.30 -5.03 1.59
CA SER A 185 -8.96 -5.61 1.51
C SER A 185 -8.49 -6.16 2.85
N ASP A 186 -7.68 -7.21 2.78
CA ASP A 186 -7.06 -7.87 3.93
C ASP A 186 -5.64 -7.37 4.22
N HIS A 187 -5.10 -6.43 3.42
CA HIS A 187 -3.72 -5.96 3.55
C HIS A 187 -3.55 -4.50 3.14
N ARG A 188 -2.42 -3.92 3.57
CA ARG A 188 -2.08 -2.50 3.37
C ARG A 188 -2.13 -2.07 1.90
N ASP A 189 -1.38 -2.75 1.03
CA ASP A 189 -1.22 -2.32 -0.36
C ASP A 189 -2.53 -2.42 -1.14
N GLY A 190 -3.39 -3.39 -0.79
CA GLY A 190 -4.74 -3.50 -1.32
C GLY A 190 -5.64 -2.31 -0.93
N LEU A 191 -5.59 -1.84 0.32
CA LEU A 191 -6.34 -0.64 0.73
C LEU A 191 -5.92 0.60 -0.08
N TYR A 192 -4.62 0.81 -0.24
CA TYR A 192 -4.12 1.94 -1.04
C TYR A 192 -4.50 1.81 -2.51
N ARG A 193 -4.42 0.60 -3.08
CA ARG A 193 -4.81 0.35 -4.48
C ARG A 193 -6.32 0.57 -4.70
N LEU A 194 -7.16 0.08 -3.81
CA LEU A 194 -8.61 0.34 -3.85
C LEU A 194 -8.91 1.84 -3.79
N ASN A 195 -8.24 2.58 -2.92
CA ASN A 195 -8.41 4.03 -2.85
C ASN A 195 -7.96 4.74 -4.14
N GLN A 196 -6.87 4.27 -4.77
CA GLN A 196 -6.46 4.77 -6.09
C GLN A 196 -7.53 4.50 -7.16
N PHE A 197 -8.10 3.29 -7.21
CA PHE A 197 -9.17 2.95 -8.15
C PHE A 197 -10.41 3.81 -7.92
N ARG A 198 -10.82 3.96 -6.66
CA ARG A 198 -11.93 4.83 -6.27
C ARG A 198 -11.74 6.27 -6.76
N ASN A 199 -10.56 6.84 -6.50
CA ASN A 199 -10.24 8.22 -6.91
C ASN A 199 -10.17 8.37 -8.43
N ALA A 200 -9.58 7.40 -9.15
CA ALA A 200 -9.53 7.39 -10.60
C ALA A 200 -10.94 7.33 -11.22
N TYR A 201 -11.82 6.50 -10.66
CA TYR A 201 -13.20 6.42 -11.09
C TYR A 201 -13.96 7.74 -10.87
N PHE A 202 -13.83 8.38 -9.72
CA PHE A 202 -14.51 9.66 -9.46
C PHE A 202 -13.99 10.82 -10.33
N GLN A 203 -12.75 10.75 -10.80
CA GLN A 203 -12.22 11.71 -11.76
C GLN A 203 -12.80 11.51 -13.17
N ASN A 204 -13.10 10.28 -13.55
CA ASN A 204 -13.67 9.93 -14.85
C ASN A 204 -14.68 8.78 -14.69
N PRO A 205 -15.92 9.08 -14.25
CA PRO A 205 -16.93 8.06 -13.99
C PRO A 205 -17.38 7.31 -15.26
N GLU A 206 -17.41 5.99 -15.20
CA GLU A 206 -17.79 5.11 -16.30
C GLU A 206 -18.95 4.17 -15.90
N PRO A 207 -19.93 3.89 -16.77
CA PRO A 207 -20.14 4.53 -18.10
C PRO A 207 -20.70 5.94 -18.01
N SER A 208 -21.16 6.37 -16.84
CA SER A 208 -21.70 7.71 -16.58
C SER A 208 -21.62 8.08 -15.10
N LEU A 209 -21.80 9.37 -14.80
CA LEU A 209 -21.88 9.88 -13.44
C LEU A 209 -22.99 9.14 -12.66
N ASN A 210 -22.75 8.89 -11.37
CA ASN A 210 -23.68 8.22 -10.45
C ASN A 210 -24.06 6.78 -10.84
N THR A 211 -23.32 6.11 -11.73
CA THR A 211 -23.51 4.68 -11.97
C THR A 211 -23.03 3.86 -10.79
N PHE A 212 -21.76 4.02 -10.38
CA PHE A 212 -21.21 3.33 -9.22
C PHE A 212 -20.76 4.32 -8.15
N CYS A 213 -21.14 4.07 -6.91
CA CYS A 213 -20.56 4.71 -5.74
C CYS A 213 -19.78 3.70 -4.94
N PHE A 214 -18.50 4.02 -4.71
CA PHE A 214 -17.59 3.17 -3.97
C PHE A 214 -17.45 3.64 -2.53
N SER A 215 -17.51 2.70 -1.58
CA SER A 215 -17.17 2.98 -0.19
C SER A 215 -15.72 3.47 -0.06
N LYS A 216 -15.37 4.08 1.08
CA LYS A 216 -13.95 4.09 1.50
C LYS A 216 -13.46 2.65 1.59
N PRO A 217 -12.16 2.34 1.31
CA PRO A 217 -11.64 1.00 1.50
C PRO A 217 -11.77 0.53 2.95
N VAL A 218 -12.28 -0.68 3.13
CA VAL A 218 -12.54 -1.31 4.42
C VAL A 218 -11.53 -2.42 4.66
N TYR A 219 -10.85 -2.37 5.77
CA TYR A 219 -9.92 -3.41 6.18
C TYR A 219 -10.66 -4.56 6.85
N VAL A 220 -10.43 -5.78 6.36
CA VAL A 220 -11.05 -7.00 6.88
C VAL A 220 -10.08 -7.93 7.64
N GLY A 221 -8.78 -7.61 7.59
CA GLY A 221 -7.74 -8.39 8.27
C GLY A 221 -7.78 -9.88 7.92
N ASN A 222 -7.49 -10.72 8.91
CA ASN A 222 -7.52 -12.18 8.78
C ASN A 222 -8.93 -12.79 8.89
N ALA A 223 -9.98 -11.97 8.93
CA ALA A 223 -11.37 -12.47 9.03
C ALA A 223 -11.86 -13.10 7.72
N ILE A 224 -11.23 -12.80 6.59
CA ILE A 224 -11.44 -13.45 5.30
C ILE A 224 -10.14 -14.18 4.92
N SER A 225 -10.23 -15.48 4.72
CA SER A 225 -9.11 -16.28 4.21
C SER A 225 -9.27 -16.47 2.72
N CYS A 226 -8.34 -15.95 1.93
CA CYS A 226 -8.30 -16.13 0.49
C CYS A 226 -7.19 -17.10 0.10
N ASN A 227 -7.55 -18.20 -0.53
CA ASN A 227 -6.60 -19.13 -1.13
C ASN A 227 -6.39 -18.74 -2.60
N SER A 228 -5.22 -18.25 -2.91
CA SER A 228 -4.87 -17.86 -4.28
C SER A 228 -3.37 -18.03 -4.52
N THR A 229 -3.03 -18.39 -5.75
CA THR A 229 -1.67 -18.28 -6.31
C THR A 229 -1.69 -17.19 -7.36
N GLU A 230 -0.54 -16.73 -7.82
CA GLU A 230 -0.46 -15.69 -8.86
C GLU A 230 -1.23 -16.04 -10.13
N SER A 231 -1.29 -17.33 -10.49
CA SER A 231 -1.94 -17.83 -11.71
C SER A 231 -3.35 -18.39 -11.50
N SER A 232 -3.86 -18.47 -10.28
CA SER A 232 -5.20 -18.99 -9.98
C SER A 232 -6.17 -17.87 -9.60
N ARG A 233 -7.48 -18.12 -9.82
CA ARG A 233 -8.52 -17.23 -9.29
C ARG A 233 -8.47 -17.25 -7.77
N ALA A 234 -8.61 -16.08 -7.15
CA ALA A 234 -8.75 -16.00 -5.72
C ALA A 234 -10.08 -16.64 -5.28
N VAL A 235 -10.00 -17.53 -4.30
CA VAL A 235 -11.18 -18.10 -3.64
C VAL A 235 -11.13 -17.67 -2.19
N CYS A 236 -12.01 -16.76 -1.82
CA CYS A 236 -12.09 -16.25 -0.45
C CYS A 236 -13.20 -16.96 0.33
N ASN A 237 -12.89 -17.42 1.52
CA ASN A 237 -13.85 -18.08 2.40
C ASN A 237 -14.60 -17.03 3.25
N TRP A 238 -15.81 -16.69 2.80
CA TRP A 238 -16.71 -15.74 3.45
C TRP A 238 -17.62 -16.43 4.50
N GLN A 239 -17.83 -17.73 4.40
CA GLN A 239 -18.87 -18.44 5.17
C GLN A 239 -18.46 -18.72 6.63
N GLN A 240 -17.17 -18.87 6.89
CA GLN A 240 -16.67 -19.16 8.23
C GLN A 240 -16.49 -17.90 9.09
N SER A 241 -16.62 -16.72 8.51
CA SER A 241 -16.33 -15.50 9.22
C SER A 241 -17.56 -14.95 9.91
N SER A 242 -17.48 -14.73 11.23
CA SER A 242 -18.33 -13.80 11.97
C SER A 242 -18.41 -12.41 11.30
N LEU A 243 -17.57 -12.17 10.30
CA LEU A 243 -17.46 -10.96 9.53
C LEU A 243 -18.70 -10.71 8.67
N LYS A 244 -19.33 -11.74 8.08
CA LYS A 244 -20.56 -11.55 7.27
C LYS A 244 -21.66 -10.84 8.07
N LYS A 245 -21.69 -11.02 9.39
CA LYS A 245 -22.60 -10.32 10.31
C LYS A 245 -22.13 -8.89 10.66
N ARG A 246 -20.86 -8.56 10.39
CA ARG A 246 -20.26 -7.26 10.70
C ARG A 246 -20.10 -6.38 9.47
N LEU A 247 -20.15 -6.98 8.26
CA LEU A 247 -20.07 -6.21 7.03
C LEU A 247 -21.30 -5.32 6.89
N PRO A 248 -21.11 -4.09 6.40
CA PRO A 248 -22.21 -3.20 6.08
C PRO A 248 -23.17 -3.87 5.11
N THR A 249 -24.48 -3.74 5.36
CA THR A 249 -25.55 -4.24 4.49
C THR A 249 -26.02 -3.16 3.51
N GLY A 250 -26.69 -3.55 2.43
CA GLY A 250 -27.27 -2.61 1.47
C GLY A 250 -26.36 -2.23 0.30
N PHE A 251 -25.21 -2.91 0.15
CA PHE A 251 -24.39 -2.79 -1.05
C PHE A 251 -24.88 -3.74 -2.14
N ASP A 252 -24.85 -3.25 -3.39
CA ASP A 252 -25.25 -4.04 -4.55
C ASP A 252 -24.11 -4.99 -4.96
N PHE A 253 -22.87 -4.52 -4.90
CA PHE A 253 -21.68 -5.28 -5.27
C PHE A 253 -20.59 -5.14 -4.22
N ALA A 254 -19.64 -6.09 -4.24
CA ALA A 254 -18.44 -6.02 -3.42
C ALA A 254 -17.18 -6.26 -4.26
N VAL A 255 -16.10 -5.59 -3.89
CA VAL A 255 -14.75 -5.81 -4.42
C VAL A 255 -13.89 -6.30 -3.28
N MET A 256 -13.35 -7.49 -3.38
CA MET A 256 -12.35 -8.02 -2.46
C MET A 256 -10.97 -8.00 -3.13
N MET A 257 -10.02 -7.32 -2.51
CA MET A 257 -8.65 -7.23 -3.00
C MET A 257 -7.69 -8.03 -2.12
N PRO A 258 -7.46 -9.32 -2.42
CA PRO A 258 -6.44 -10.15 -1.80
C PRO A 258 -5.05 -9.80 -2.34
N LYS A 259 -3.99 -10.30 -1.69
CA LYS A 259 -2.60 -10.08 -2.14
C LYS A 259 -2.30 -10.68 -3.50
N GLN A 260 -2.89 -11.83 -3.83
CA GLN A 260 -2.62 -12.62 -5.04
C GLN A 260 -3.94 -13.11 -5.65
N GLY A 261 -3.86 -13.60 -6.87
CA GLY A 261 -4.96 -14.18 -7.62
C GLY A 261 -5.30 -13.40 -8.88
N THR A 262 -5.79 -14.10 -9.91
CA THR A 262 -6.31 -13.45 -11.12
C THR A 262 -7.65 -12.79 -10.86
N ALA A 263 -7.94 -11.70 -11.56
CA ALA A 263 -9.20 -11.00 -11.48
C ALA A 263 -10.37 -11.88 -11.92
N SER A 264 -11.52 -11.73 -11.27
CA SER A 264 -12.75 -12.44 -11.64
C SER A 264 -13.97 -11.84 -10.93
N VAL A 265 -15.14 -11.92 -11.57
CA VAL A 265 -16.43 -11.55 -10.99
C VAL A 265 -17.33 -12.77 -10.93
N LYS A 266 -18.04 -12.94 -9.80
CA LYS A 266 -19.06 -13.97 -9.63
C LYS A 266 -20.04 -13.53 -8.54
N ASN A 267 -21.34 -13.63 -8.83
CA ASN A 267 -22.42 -13.36 -7.87
C ASN A 267 -22.28 -12.01 -7.13
N GLY A 268 -22.08 -10.93 -7.88
CA GLY A 268 -21.93 -9.58 -7.30
C GLY A 268 -20.63 -9.33 -6.56
N LEU A 269 -19.70 -10.28 -6.58
CA LEU A 269 -18.40 -10.18 -5.92
C LEU A 269 -17.25 -10.21 -6.95
N MET A 270 -16.45 -9.15 -6.97
CA MET A 270 -15.20 -9.06 -7.70
C MET A 270 -14.02 -9.46 -6.80
N HIS A 271 -13.16 -10.33 -7.29
CA HIS A 271 -11.81 -10.53 -6.73
C HIS A 271 -10.80 -9.88 -7.68
N ILE A 272 -9.91 -9.06 -7.15
CA ILE A 272 -8.87 -8.38 -7.92
C ILE A 272 -7.66 -8.14 -7.02
N ASN A 273 -6.45 -8.51 -7.46
CA ASN A 273 -5.25 -8.35 -6.63
C ASN A 273 -4.70 -6.92 -6.65
N SER A 274 -3.83 -6.59 -5.69
CA SER A 274 -3.25 -5.25 -5.54
C SER A 274 -2.24 -4.85 -6.63
N GLN A 275 -1.86 -5.78 -7.51
CA GLN A 275 -0.99 -5.49 -8.67
C GLN A 275 -1.79 -5.16 -9.95
N ALA A 276 -3.10 -5.40 -9.93
CA ALA A 276 -3.95 -5.12 -11.09
C ALA A 276 -3.94 -3.63 -11.46
N SER A 277 -4.09 -3.36 -12.75
CA SER A 277 -4.23 -2.00 -13.27
C SER A 277 -5.68 -1.49 -13.12
N TYR A 278 -5.87 -0.18 -13.22
CA TYR A 278 -7.22 0.41 -13.27
C TYR A 278 -8.03 -0.08 -14.49
N ALA A 279 -7.37 -0.37 -15.62
CA ALA A 279 -8.02 -0.90 -16.81
C ALA A 279 -8.63 -2.31 -16.55
N VAL A 280 -7.93 -3.16 -15.79
CA VAL A 280 -8.47 -4.45 -15.32
C VAL A 280 -9.67 -4.22 -14.40
N PHE A 281 -9.57 -3.30 -13.46
CA PHE A 281 -10.69 -2.96 -12.58
C PHE A 281 -11.93 -2.51 -13.36
N LEU A 282 -11.77 -1.65 -14.38
CA LEU A 282 -12.86 -1.19 -15.21
C LEU A 282 -13.48 -2.31 -16.05
N HIS A 283 -12.67 -3.22 -16.58
CA HIS A 283 -13.12 -4.42 -17.27
C HIS A 283 -14.00 -5.32 -16.34
N GLU A 284 -13.52 -5.55 -15.12
CA GLU A 284 -14.25 -6.36 -14.14
C GLU A 284 -15.56 -5.68 -13.68
N LEU A 285 -15.64 -4.33 -13.65
CA LEU A 285 -16.90 -3.63 -13.37
C LEU A 285 -17.98 -3.93 -14.42
N MET A 286 -17.60 -4.11 -15.69
CA MET A 286 -18.56 -4.47 -16.75
C MET A 286 -19.13 -5.87 -16.53
N HIS A 287 -18.37 -6.79 -15.95
CA HIS A 287 -18.89 -8.13 -15.60
C HIS A 287 -19.97 -8.09 -14.52
N PHE A 288 -20.00 -7.09 -13.62
CA PHE A 288 -21.14 -6.91 -12.70
C PHE A 288 -22.46 -6.70 -13.44
N ASN A 289 -22.39 -6.12 -14.62
CA ASN A 289 -23.55 -5.86 -15.47
C ASN A 289 -23.70 -6.88 -16.61
N GLY A 290 -23.14 -8.08 -16.46
CA GLY A 290 -23.37 -9.22 -17.34
C GLY A 290 -22.63 -9.17 -18.67
N PHE A 291 -21.64 -8.28 -18.86
CA PHE A 291 -20.76 -8.33 -20.04
C PHE A 291 -19.88 -9.56 -19.98
N GLU A 292 -19.54 -10.12 -21.13
CA GLU A 292 -18.74 -11.31 -21.31
C GLU A 292 -17.40 -10.99 -21.99
N ASP A 293 -16.41 -11.86 -21.70
CA ASP A 293 -15.11 -11.80 -22.35
C ASP A 293 -15.20 -12.06 -23.86
N GLU A 294 -14.49 -11.27 -24.65
CA GLU A 294 -14.44 -11.39 -26.11
C GLU A 294 -13.18 -12.10 -26.64
N TYR A 295 -12.24 -12.45 -25.74
CA TYR A 295 -11.13 -13.35 -26.04
C TYR A 295 -11.58 -14.83 -25.95
N ALA A 296 -10.69 -15.76 -26.35
CA ALA A 296 -10.99 -17.19 -26.29
C ALA A 296 -11.36 -17.64 -24.86
N LEU A 297 -12.63 -18.01 -24.65
CA LEU A 297 -13.12 -18.43 -23.36
C LEU A 297 -12.48 -19.77 -22.93
N PRO A 298 -12.34 -20.04 -21.61
CA PRO A 298 -11.90 -21.35 -21.14
C PRO A 298 -12.80 -22.47 -21.64
N ALA A 299 -12.23 -23.61 -21.97
CA ALA A 299 -12.93 -24.75 -22.57
C ALA A 299 -14.22 -25.15 -21.81
N LYS A 300 -14.18 -25.14 -20.47
CA LYS A 300 -15.34 -25.41 -19.62
C LYS A 300 -16.47 -24.40 -19.85
N LYS A 301 -16.16 -23.12 -20.08
CA LYS A 301 -17.17 -22.07 -20.33
C LYS A 301 -17.71 -22.17 -21.76
N GLN A 302 -16.85 -22.44 -22.75
CA GLN A 302 -17.25 -22.69 -24.12
C GLN A 302 -18.24 -23.86 -24.26
N ALA A 303 -18.02 -24.95 -23.49
CA ALA A 303 -18.82 -26.17 -23.55
C ALA A 303 -20.32 -25.94 -23.27
N TRP A 304 -20.69 -24.89 -22.57
CA TRP A 304 -22.10 -24.55 -22.34
C TRP A 304 -22.50 -23.23 -23.01
N LEU A 305 -21.71 -22.16 -22.92
CA LEU A 305 -22.09 -20.83 -23.44
C LEU A 305 -22.18 -20.85 -24.96
N CYS A 306 -21.22 -21.46 -25.65
CA CYS A 306 -21.16 -21.53 -27.10
C CYS A 306 -22.15 -22.55 -27.71
N GLN A 307 -22.94 -23.24 -26.87
CA GLN A 307 -24.07 -24.06 -27.31
C GLN A 307 -25.39 -23.30 -27.35
N LEU A 308 -25.47 -22.16 -26.74
CA LEU A 308 -26.63 -21.27 -26.78
C LEU A 308 -26.83 -20.67 -28.19
N ASP A 309 -27.96 -20.04 -28.43
CA ASP A 309 -28.22 -19.30 -29.67
C ASP A 309 -28.86 -17.96 -29.30
N GLY A 310 -28.43 -16.85 -29.92
CA GLY A 310 -28.90 -15.51 -29.61
C GLY A 310 -27.96 -14.71 -28.70
N PHE A 311 -28.49 -13.67 -28.07
CA PHE A 311 -27.74 -12.83 -27.12
C PHE A 311 -27.50 -13.57 -25.82
N VAL A 312 -26.25 -13.80 -25.51
CA VAL A 312 -25.80 -14.44 -24.24
C VAL A 312 -25.23 -13.42 -23.26
N ALA A 313 -24.88 -12.24 -23.77
CA ALA A 313 -24.45 -11.06 -23.01
C ALA A 313 -24.75 -9.78 -23.82
N PRO A 314 -24.73 -8.58 -23.20
CA PRO A 314 -24.93 -7.34 -23.93
C PRO A 314 -23.97 -7.15 -25.11
N ASN A 315 -22.77 -7.65 -24.98
CA ASN A 315 -21.68 -7.56 -25.95
C ASN A 315 -21.38 -8.88 -26.68
N LEU A 316 -22.16 -9.94 -26.46
CA LEU A 316 -21.88 -11.23 -27.07
C LEU A 316 -23.15 -11.93 -27.60
N PHE A 317 -23.13 -12.23 -28.87
CA PHE A 317 -24.17 -12.99 -29.58
C PHE A 317 -23.57 -14.28 -30.13
N ILE A 318 -24.27 -15.39 -29.95
CA ILE A 318 -23.86 -16.71 -30.48
C ILE A 318 -24.81 -17.07 -31.63
N ALA A 319 -24.27 -17.19 -32.84
CA ALA A 319 -24.97 -17.67 -34.01
C ALA A 319 -24.76 -19.19 -34.15
N LYS A 320 -25.75 -19.95 -33.80
CA LYS A 320 -25.78 -21.41 -33.99
C LYS A 320 -26.84 -21.82 -34.99
N LYS A 321 -28.02 -21.24 -34.91
CA LYS A 321 -29.17 -21.45 -35.82
C LYS A 321 -29.68 -20.11 -36.36
N SER A 322 -29.50 -19.02 -35.63
CA SER A 322 -29.92 -17.68 -36.01
C SER A 322 -28.77 -16.92 -36.69
N ASP A 323 -29.14 -15.95 -37.53
CA ASP A 323 -28.17 -15.05 -38.15
C ASP A 323 -27.63 -14.04 -37.14
N ALA A 324 -26.38 -13.65 -37.36
CA ALA A 324 -25.73 -12.61 -36.55
C ALA A 324 -26.44 -11.27 -36.72
N PRO A 325 -26.58 -10.43 -35.69
CA PRO A 325 -27.15 -9.10 -35.81
C PRO A 325 -26.38 -8.26 -36.82
N LYS A 326 -27.13 -7.45 -37.58
CA LYS A 326 -26.51 -6.57 -38.61
C LYS A 326 -25.48 -5.62 -37.93
N GLY A 327 -24.31 -5.55 -38.51
CA GLY A 327 -23.21 -4.71 -38.00
C GLY A 327 -22.39 -5.33 -36.87
N TRP A 328 -22.67 -6.60 -36.49
CA TRP A 328 -21.84 -7.33 -35.54
C TRP A 328 -20.71 -8.08 -36.24
N HIS A 329 -19.63 -8.30 -35.52
CA HIS A 329 -18.38 -8.85 -36.05
C HIS A 329 -17.94 -10.08 -35.26
N LYS A 330 -17.25 -11.02 -35.91
CA LYS A 330 -16.79 -12.23 -35.26
C LYS A 330 -15.93 -11.95 -34.01
N SER A 331 -16.22 -12.64 -32.93
CA SER A 331 -15.46 -12.67 -31.68
C SER A 331 -14.67 -13.96 -31.57
N GLN A 332 -13.59 -13.94 -30.79
CA GLN A 332 -12.77 -15.12 -30.50
C GLN A 332 -13.35 -15.96 -29.35
N SER A 333 -14.43 -15.53 -28.68
CA SER A 333 -14.97 -16.13 -27.46
C SER A 333 -15.30 -17.62 -27.63
N CYS A 334 -15.81 -18.03 -28.81
CA CYS A 334 -16.15 -19.42 -29.12
C CYS A 334 -15.23 -20.00 -30.20
N GLN A 335 -14.45 -21.01 -29.86
CA GLN A 335 -13.66 -21.81 -30.80
C GLN A 335 -14.36 -23.11 -31.18
N GLN A 336 -15.37 -23.52 -30.38
CA GLN A 336 -16.19 -24.72 -30.60
C GLN A 336 -17.66 -24.37 -30.33
N GLY A 337 -18.58 -24.96 -31.06
CA GLY A 337 -20.01 -24.69 -30.95
C GLY A 337 -20.51 -23.68 -31.97
N GLY A 338 -21.33 -22.73 -31.55
CA GLY A 338 -21.79 -21.60 -32.38
C GLY A 338 -20.70 -20.56 -32.62
N THR A 339 -20.87 -19.74 -33.67
CA THR A 339 -19.95 -18.62 -33.94
C THR A 339 -20.31 -17.43 -33.05
N ALA A 340 -19.33 -16.92 -32.29
CA ALA A 340 -19.50 -15.74 -31.45
C ALA A 340 -19.35 -14.45 -32.26
N TYR A 341 -20.20 -13.46 -31.95
CA TYR A 341 -20.18 -12.12 -32.54
C TYR A 341 -20.22 -11.05 -31.45
N LYS A 342 -19.56 -9.91 -31.73
CA LYS A 342 -19.47 -8.75 -30.85
C LYS A 342 -19.84 -7.46 -31.60
N PRO A 343 -20.24 -6.36 -30.92
CA PRO A 343 -20.76 -5.17 -31.57
C PRO A 343 -19.73 -4.35 -32.36
N SER A 344 -18.42 -4.56 -32.16
CA SER A 344 -17.35 -3.76 -32.78
C SER A 344 -16.40 -4.63 -33.60
N ALA A 345 -15.97 -4.12 -34.78
CA ALA A 345 -14.88 -4.71 -35.55
C ALA A 345 -13.51 -4.56 -34.84
N GLN A 346 -13.37 -3.50 -34.08
CA GLN A 346 -12.14 -3.20 -33.34
C GLN A 346 -12.07 -4.01 -32.05
N TRP A 347 -10.86 -4.16 -31.54
CA TRP A 347 -10.65 -4.74 -30.22
C TRP A 347 -11.26 -3.86 -29.13
N SER A 348 -11.83 -4.47 -28.10
CA SER A 348 -12.51 -3.80 -27.03
C SER A 348 -11.80 -4.03 -25.67
N ILE A 349 -12.21 -3.31 -24.64
CA ILE A 349 -11.81 -3.55 -23.27
C ILE A 349 -12.15 -4.98 -22.80
N MET A 350 -13.24 -5.60 -23.32
CA MET A 350 -13.64 -6.95 -22.99
C MET A 350 -12.78 -8.02 -23.69
N GLN A 351 -11.92 -7.60 -24.62
CA GLN A 351 -10.95 -8.47 -25.29
C GLN A 351 -9.51 -8.21 -24.81
N TYR A 352 -9.13 -6.94 -24.64
CA TYR A 352 -7.82 -6.50 -24.15
C TYR A 352 -8.02 -5.30 -23.20
N GLN A 353 -7.89 -5.54 -21.91
CA GLN A 353 -8.21 -4.56 -20.85
C GLN A 353 -7.47 -3.22 -20.99
N GLN A 354 -6.23 -3.25 -21.49
CA GLN A 354 -5.40 -2.05 -21.68
C GLN A 354 -5.89 -1.07 -22.74
N LEU A 355 -6.86 -1.46 -23.56
CA LEU A 355 -7.42 -0.56 -24.59
C LEU A 355 -8.36 0.50 -24.03
N GLY A 356 -8.82 0.33 -22.77
CA GLY A 356 -9.80 1.21 -22.16
C GLY A 356 -11.21 1.10 -22.79
N LEU A 357 -12.14 1.91 -22.27
CA LEU A 357 -13.54 1.89 -22.69
C LEU A 357 -13.76 2.80 -23.92
N SER A 358 -14.16 2.21 -25.06
CA SER A 358 -14.53 2.97 -26.26
C SER A 358 -15.90 3.65 -26.09
N ALA A 359 -16.18 4.69 -26.89
CA ALA A 359 -17.46 5.38 -26.89
C ALA A 359 -18.63 4.43 -27.19
N GLN A 360 -18.44 3.48 -28.12
CA GLN A 360 -19.46 2.47 -28.47
C GLN A 360 -19.79 1.57 -27.26
N TYR A 361 -18.77 1.07 -26.54
CA TYR A 361 -18.99 0.22 -25.36
C TYR A 361 -19.53 1.02 -24.16
N ARG A 362 -19.18 2.29 -24.03
CA ARG A 362 -19.78 3.17 -23.02
C ARG A 362 -21.29 3.32 -23.22
N VAL A 363 -21.72 3.62 -24.44
CA VAL A 363 -23.16 3.73 -24.78
C VAL A 363 -23.87 2.40 -24.57
N LEU A 364 -23.29 1.28 -25.04
CA LEU A 364 -23.85 -0.04 -24.86
C LEU A 364 -24.02 -0.36 -23.37
N TRP A 365 -23.02 -0.11 -22.56
CA TRP A 365 -23.05 -0.36 -21.11
C TRP A 365 -24.09 0.51 -20.41
N GLN A 366 -24.11 1.80 -20.71
CA GLN A 366 -25.09 2.75 -20.15
C GLN A 366 -26.53 2.35 -20.49
N THR A 367 -26.80 2.01 -21.76
CA THR A 367 -28.13 1.57 -22.22
C THR A 367 -28.51 0.27 -21.52
N HIS A 368 -27.60 -0.69 -21.41
CA HIS A 368 -27.87 -1.97 -20.76
C HIS A 368 -28.21 -1.80 -19.28
N ILE A 369 -27.49 -0.94 -18.55
CA ILE A 369 -27.79 -0.61 -17.15
C ILE A 369 -29.19 0.04 -17.04
N ALA A 370 -29.48 1.02 -17.88
CA ALA A 370 -30.78 1.73 -17.83
C ALA A 370 -31.98 0.79 -18.00
N LEU A 371 -31.83 -0.29 -18.77
CA LEU A 371 -32.87 -1.26 -19.03
C LEU A 371 -32.95 -2.41 -18.02
N ASN A 372 -31.88 -2.70 -17.31
CA ASN A 372 -31.76 -3.97 -16.57
C ASN A 372 -31.20 -3.81 -15.14
N ALA A 373 -31.14 -2.61 -14.57
CA ALA A 373 -30.49 -2.38 -13.28
C ALA A 373 -30.98 -3.29 -12.14
N ASP A 374 -32.28 -3.67 -12.16
CA ASP A 374 -32.86 -4.52 -11.13
C ASP A 374 -32.60 -6.02 -11.33
N LEU A 375 -32.09 -6.42 -12.50
CA LEU A 375 -31.87 -7.83 -12.87
C LEU A 375 -30.47 -8.34 -12.52
N PHE A 376 -29.53 -7.47 -12.16
CA PHE A 376 -28.16 -7.87 -11.89
C PHE A 376 -28.06 -8.63 -10.57
N VAL A 377 -27.27 -9.70 -10.58
CA VAL A 377 -26.99 -10.52 -9.39
C VAL A 377 -26.19 -9.68 -8.40
N ARG A 378 -26.76 -9.45 -7.22
CA ARG A 378 -26.18 -8.64 -6.15
C ARG A 378 -25.37 -9.49 -5.16
N PHE A 379 -24.49 -8.84 -4.42
CA PHE A 379 -23.62 -9.43 -3.40
C PHE A 379 -24.37 -9.87 -2.13
#